data_789a5a55e0276e3f4d17d5f8a765922e
#
_entry.id   789a5a55e0276e3f4d17d5f8a765922e
#
_cell.length_a   1.000
_cell.length_b   1.000
_cell.length_c   1.000
_cell.angle_alpha   90.00
_cell.angle_beta   90.00
_cell.angle_gamma   90.00
#
_symmetry.space_group_name_H-M   'P 1'
#
loop_
_entity.id
_entity.type
_entity.pdbx_description
1 polymer ?
#
loop_
_entity_poly.entity_id
_entity_poly.type
_entity_poly.pdbx_seq_one_letter_code
_entity_poly.pdbx_strand_id
1 'polypeptide(L)'
;MSRQAPLNGFSCKIKESLRRFVVLKELRQKRPLVHNITNYVVAQFVANGLLALGASPLMSDAIAEMPDLAKISDALAINIGTLNERTILCAKEAIKHYKALNKPIVLDPVGCSASALRYDTSLELLKSGGISALRGNAAELGSLVGISCESKGLDSKHSATPVEIIKRVAQKYSVIAVMTGKTDYVSDGKKVLSITGGSEYLALITGAGCLHSAACASFLGLKKDPLDSMTQLCALYKQAAFNAQKKVLENNGSNGSFLFYFLDALSLPIKLENSLIKEEL
;
A
#
# COMPACT_ATOMS: atom_id res chain seq x y z
N MET A 1 -43.17 -28.84 18.31
CA MET A 1 -42.33 -27.68 18.64
C MET A 1 -40.94 -27.85 18.01
N SER A 2 -40.73 -27.35 16.79
CA SER A 2 -39.47 -27.42 16.06
C SER A 2 -38.72 -26.12 16.30
N ARG A 3 -37.55 -26.19 16.93
CA ARG A 3 -36.63 -25.04 17.10
C ARG A 3 -35.88 -24.80 15.80
N GLN A 4 -36.18 -23.71 15.12
CA GLN A 4 -35.37 -23.19 14.04
C GLN A 4 -34.09 -22.62 14.62
N ALA A 5 -32.92 -23.09 14.12
CA ALA A 5 -31.59 -22.52 14.42
C ALA A 5 -31.38 -21.18 13.68
N PRO A 6 -30.66 -20.21 14.23
CA PRO A 6 -30.52 -18.88 13.61
C PRO A 6 -29.60 -18.91 12.39
N LEU A 7 -30.16 -18.54 11.24
CA LEU A 7 -29.48 -18.42 9.92
C LEU A 7 -28.57 -17.17 9.77
N ASN A 8 -28.27 -16.44 10.88
CA ASN A 8 -27.65 -15.12 10.79
C ASN A 8 -26.14 -15.10 10.55
N GLY A 9 -25.43 -16.20 10.78
CA GLY A 9 -23.95 -16.23 10.60
C GLY A 9 -23.50 -16.45 9.13
N PHE A 10 -24.28 -17.14 8.34
CA PHE A 10 -23.95 -17.46 6.93
C PHE A 10 -24.12 -16.26 5.99
N SER A 11 -25.12 -15.41 6.25
CA SER A 11 -25.42 -14.24 5.41
C SER A 11 -24.33 -13.15 5.47
N CYS A 12 -23.66 -12.97 6.61
CA CYS A 12 -22.61 -11.97 6.78
C CYS A 12 -21.34 -12.33 5.99
N LYS A 13 -20.89 -13.60 6.09
CA LYS A 13 -19.69 -14.09 5.38
C LYS A 13 -19.85 -14.09 3.86
N ILE A 14 -21.04 -14.39 3.35
CA ILE A 14 -21.30 -14.34 1.89
C ILE A 14 -21.31 -12.89 1.39
N LYS A 15 -21.89 -11.95 2.13
CA LYS A 15 -21.88 -10.52 1.80
C LYS A 15 -20.47 -9.93 1.83
N GLU A 16 -19.63 -10.34 2.76
CA GLU A 16 -18.23 -9.94 2.86
C GLU A 16 -17.38 -10.49 1.70
N SER A 17 -17.57 -11.75 1.36
CA SER A 17 -16.89 -12.38 0.20
C SER A 17 -17.26 -11.68 -1.12
N LEU A 18 -18.52 -11.36 -1.33
CA LEU A 18 -18.99 -10.64 -2.52
C LEU A 18 -18.45 -9.20 -2.59
N ARG A 19 -18.32 -8.49 -1.46
CA ARG A 19 -17.75 -7.14 -1.42
C ARG A 19 -16.28 -7.10 -1.89
N ARG A 20 -15.48 -8.11 -1.60
CA ARG A 20 -14.05 -8.18 -1.95
C ARG A 20 -13.78 -8.29 -3.45
N PHE A 21 -14.68 -8.93 -4.21
CA PHE A 21 -14.60 -8.96 -5.67
C PHE A 21 -15.03 -7.64 -6.34
N VAL A 22 -15.82 -6.84 -5.64
CA VAL A 22 -16.40 -5.61 -6.19
C VAL A 22 -15.33 -4.54 -6.40
N VAL A 23 -14.35 -4.40 -5.50
CA VAL A 23 -13.37 -3.30 -5.56
C VAL A 23 -12.44 -3.42 -6.76
N LEU A 24 -11.89 -4.63 -7.05
CA LEU A 24 -11.02 -4.82 -8.21
C LEU A 24 -11.79 -4.66 -9.54
N LYS A 25 -13.03 -5.15 -9.60
CA LYS A 25 -13.90 -4.95 -10.76
C LYS A 25 -14.16 -3.47 -10.98
N GLU A 26 -14.48 -2.74 -9.94
CA GLU A 26 -14.73 -1.30 -9.99
C GLU A 26 -13.46 -0.52 -10.37
N LEU A 27 -12.29 -0.90 -9.85
CA LEU A 27 -11.01 -0.32 -10.22
C LEU A 27 -10.78 -0.41 -11.73
N ARG A 28 -10.99 -1.61 -12.30
CA ARG A 28 -10.82 -1.86 -13.75
C ARG A 28 -11.87 -1.14 -14.61
N GLN A 29 -13.05 -0.90 -14.08
CA GLN A 29 -14.10 -0.13 -14.77
C GLN A 29 -13.84 1.37 -14.73
N LYS A 30 -13.45 1.92 -13.56
CA LYS A 30 -13.22 3.35 -13.36
C LYS A 30 -11.85 3.82 -13.84
N ARG A 31 -10.86 2.94 -13.83
CA ARG A 31 -9.49 3.21 -14.26
C ARG A 31 -8.92 4.49 -13.65
N PRO A 32 -8.90 4.63 -12.31
CA PRO A 32 -8.50 5.87 -11.66
C PRO A 32 -7.11 6.31 -12.14
N LEU A 33 -6.96 7.60 -12.42
CA LEU A 33 -5.70 8.20 -12.82
C LEU A 33 -4.87 8.51 -11.57
N VAL A 34 -3.75 7.83 -11.43
CA VAL A 34 -2.82 7.99 -10.31
C VAL A 34 -1.61 8.79 -10.75
N HIS A 35 -1.45 10.00 -10.19
CA HIS A 35 -0.24 10.77 -10.34
C HIS A 35 0.83 10.21 -9.40
N ASN A 36 2.01 9.91 -9.95
CA ASN A 36 3.12 9.31 -9.23
C ASN A 36 4.34 10.26 -9.27
N ILE A 37 4.71 10.78 -8.10
CA ILE A 37 6.03 11.33 -7.83
C ILE A 37 6.83 10.16 -7.25
N THR A 38 7.54 9.43 -8.11
CA THR A 38 8.18 8.17 -7.71
C THR A 38 9.70 8.20 -7.99
N ASN A 39 10.39 7.17 -7.56
CA ASN A 39 11.81 7.03 -7.79
C ASN A 39 12.08 6.44 -9.19
N TYR A 40 13.19 6.88 -9.82
CA TYR A 40 13.53 6.50 -11.19
C TYR A 40 13.94 5.02 -11.34
N VAL A 41 14.33 4.36 -10.25
CA VAL A 41 14.74 2.95 -10.27
C VAL A 41 13.57 2.05 -10.65
N VAL A 42 12.34 2.43 -10.26
CA VAL A 42 11.15 1.58 -10.39
C VAL A 42 10.01 2.22 -11.19
N ALA A 43 10.20 3.41 -11.75
CA ALA A 43 9.15 4.17 -12.41
C ALA A 43 8.39 3.36 -13.47
N GLN A 44 9.11 2.65 -14.34
CA GLN A 44 8.53 1.78 -15.36
C GLN A 44 7.74 0.61 -14.75
N PHE A 45 8.29 -0.04 -13.73
CA PHE A 45 7.63 -1.17 -13.07
C PHE A 45 6.33 -0.73 -12.37
N VAL A 46 6.36 0.43 -11.70
CA VAL A 46 5.17 1.03 -11.07
C VAL A 46 4.09 1.34 -12.10
N ALA A 47 4.47 1.95 -13.22
CA ALA A 47 3.53 2.26 -14.30
C ALA A 47 2.88 0.98 -14.87
N ASN A 48 3.68 -0.03 -15.21
CA ASN A 48 3.17 -1.31 -15.73
C ASN A 48 2.32 -2.05 -14.70
N GLY A 49 2.68 -2.01 -13.42
CA GLY A 49 1.90 -2.62 -12.36
C GLY A 49 0.54 -1.97 -12.15
N LEU A 50 0.46 -0.63 -12.23
CA LEU A 50 -0.82 0.08 -12.20
C LEU A 50 -1.70 -0.28 -13.40
N LEU A 51 -1.12 -0.37 -14.62
CA LEU A 51 -1.83 -0.83 -15.82
C LEU A 51 -2.34 -2.27 -15.66
N ALA A 52 -1.51 -3.17 -15.12
CA ALA A 52 -1.89 -4.55 -14.85
C ALA A 52 -3.07 -4.65 -13.86
N LEU A 53 -3.09 -3.82 -12.82
CA LEU A 53 -4.21 -3.72 -11.88
C LEU A 53 -5.48 -3.16 -12.54
N GLY A 54 -5.34 -2.36 -13.60
CA GLY A 54 -6.43 -1.68 -14.30
C GLY A 54 -6.59 -0.21 -13.91
N ALA A 55 -5.60 0.40 -13.25
CA ALA A 55 -5.51 1.84 -13.03
C ALA A 55 -4.76 2.53 -14.18
N SER A 56 -4.81 3.84 -14.23
CA SER A 56 -4.08 4.67 -15.22
C SER A 56 -2.92 5.39 -14.53
N PRO A 57 -1.65 5.09 -14.86
CA PRO A 57 -0.50 5.78 -14.29
C PRO A 57 -0.23 7.11 -14.99
N LEU A 58 0.11 8.14 -14.22
CA LEU A 58 0.70 9.38 -14.69
C LEU A 58 1.99 9.59 -13.90
N MET A 59 3.12 9.71 -14.61
CA MET A 59 4.44 9.83 -14.01
C MET A 59 4.95 11.24 -14.27
N SER A 60 5.01 12.10 -13.25
CA SER A 60 5.57 13.45 -13.37
C SER A 60 6.13 13.94 -12.03
N ASP A 61 7.24 14.69 -12.12
CA ASP A 61 7.86 15.40 -11.01
C ASP A 61 8.23 16.86 -11.41
N ALA A 62 7.53 17.42 -12.39
CA ALA A 62 7.69 18.80 -12.83
C ALA A 62 6.80 19.73 -11.97
N ILE A 63 7.42 20.58 -11.14
CA ILE A 63 6.71 21.44 -10.17
C ILE A 63 5.63 22.29 -10.86
N ALA A 64 5.91 22.80 -12.05
CA ALA A 64 4.99 23.65 -12.80
C ALA A 64 3.66 22.97 -13.22
N GLU A 65 3.67 21.62 -13.33
CA GLU A 65 2.49 20.84 -13.71
C GLU A 65 1.57 20.50 -12.52
N MET A 66 2.05 20.65 -11.29
CA MET A 66 1.32 20.16 -10.10
C MET A 66 -0.12 20.69 -10.00
N PRO A 67 -0.41 21.98 -10.27
CA PRO A 67 -1.78 22.50 -10.22
C PRO A 67 -2.71 21.81 -11.22
N ASP A 68 -2.22 21.52 -12.43
CA ASP A 68 -3.04 20.94 -13.50
C ASP A 68 -3.20 19.43 -13.32
N LEU A 69 -2.12 18.73 -12.95
CA LEU A 69 -2.17 17.30 -12.67
C LEU A 69 -3.08 16.99 -11.48
N ALA A 70 -3.08 17.84 -10.46
CA ALA A 70 -3.99 17.67 -9.33
C ALA A 70 -5.47 17.78 -9.74
N LYS A 71 -5.82 18.57 -10.75
CA LYS A 71 -7.20 18.69 -11.25
C LYS A 71 -7.68 17.41 -11.91
N ILE A 72 -6.86 16.79 -12.76
CA ILE A 72 -7.25 15.66 -13.60
C ILE A 72 -7.08 14.29 -12.93
N SER A 73 -6.11 14.15 -12.00
CA SER A 73 -5.83 12.87 -11.34
C SER A 73 -6.82 12.57 -10.22
N ASP A 74 -7.06 11.29 -9.94
CA ASP A 74 -7.93 10.82 -8.85
C ASP A 74 -7.20 10.68 -7.52
N ALA A 75 -5.88 10.44 -7.56
CA ALA A 75 -5.04 10.26 -6.38
C ALA A 75 -3.58 10.61 -6.67
N LEU A 76 -2.81 10.87 -5.60
CA LEU A 76 -1.36 11.11 -5.63
C LEU A 76 -0.62 10.02 -4.86
N ALA A 77 0.43 9.47 -5.45
CA ALA A 77 1.41 8.61 -4.80
C ALA A 77 2.77 9.32 -4.74
N ILE A 78 3.31 9.50 -3.54
CA ILE A 78 4.62 10.09 -3.29
C ILE A 78 5.54 9.01 -2.74
N ASN A 79 6.66 8.78 -3.41
CA ASN A 79 7.70 7.82 -3.02
C ASN A 79 9.06 8.52 -2.98
N ILE A 80 9.73 8.47 -1.83
CA ILE A 80 10.99 9.18 -1.62
C ILE A 80 12.25 8.32 -1.88
N GLY A 81 12.14 7.29 -2.71
CA GLY A 81 13.23 6.31 -2.92
C GLY A 81 14.53 6.91 -3.47
N THR A 82 14.47 7.82 -4.43
CA THR A 82 15.63 8.54 -5.00
C THR A 82 15.50 10.04 -4.75
N LEU A 83 15.45 10.40 -3.47
CA LEU A 83 15.18 11.75 -2.99
C LEU A 83 16.27 12.75 -3.42
N ASN A 84 15.85 13.92 -3.88
CA ASN A 84 16.68 15.08 -4.15
C ASN A 84 15.87 16.37 -3.93
N GLU A 85 16.52 17.54 -3.95
CA GLU A 85 15.89 18.83 -3.67
C GLU A 85 14.67 19.09 -4.56
N ARG A 86 14.76 18.80 -5.86
CA ARG A 86 13.66 19.00 -6.81
C ARG A 86 12.45 18.15 -6.46
N THR A 87 12.66 16.86 -6.17
CA THR A 87 11.56 15.95 -5.84
C THR A 87 10.93 16.28 -4.49
N ILE A 88 11.70 16.82 -3.53
CA ILE A 88 11.17 17.33 -2.26
C ILE A 88 10.23 18.53 -2.51
N LEU A 89 10.68 19.52 -3.27
CA LEU A 89 9.87 20.70 -3.61
C LEU A 89 8.61 20.30 -4.38
N CYS A 90 8.74 19.39 -5.33
CA CYS A 90 7.64 18.86 -6.12
C CYS A 90 6.60 18.16 -5.23
N ALA A 91 7.03 17.30 -4.30
CA ALA A 91 6.13 16.62 -3.36
C ALA A 91 5.35 17.61 -2.48
N LYS A 92 6.02 18.65 -1.97
CA LYS A 92 5.38 19.69 -1.16
C LYS A 92 4.32 20.45 -1.95
N GLU A 93 4.64 20.88 -3.18
CA GLU A 93 3.70 21.60 -4.02
C GLU A 93 2.53 20.70 -4.44
N ALA A 94 2.79 19.43 -4.78
CA ALA A 94 1.73 18.48 -5.09
C ALA A 94 0.77 18.29 -3.89
N ILE A 95 1.30 18.07 -2.67
CA ILE A 95 0.47 17.92 -1.45
C ILE A 95 -0.48 19.12 -1.30
N LYS A 96 0.02 20.35 -1.47
CA LYS A 96 -0.79 21.56 -1.37
C LYS A 96 -2.01 21.53 -2.29
N HIS A 97 -1.82 21.16 -3.57
CA HIS A 97 -2.90 21.14 -4.56
C HIS A 97 -3.86 19.97 -4.36
N TYR A 98 -3.36 18.74 -4.08
CA TYR A 98 -4.22 17.58 -3.83
C TYR A 98 -5.04 17.75 -2.56
N LYS A 99 -4.44 18.28 -1.49
CA LYS A 99 -5.13 18.62 -0.24
C LYS A 99 -6.25 19.63 -0.46
N ALA A 100 -6.01 20.70 -1.23
CA ALA A 100 -7.01 21.72 -1.54
C ALA A 100 -8.22 21.16 -2.32
N LEU A 101 -8.00 20.10 -3.11
CA LEU A 101 -9.03 19.40 -3.87
C LEU A 101 -9.64 18.18 -3.13
N ASN A 102 -9.26 17.95 -1.87
CA ASN A 102 -9.67 16.78 -1.08
C ASN A 102 -9.44 15.45 -1.81
N LYS A 103 -8.33 15.33 -2.54
CA LYS A 103 -7.92 14.12 -3.25
C LYS A 103 -6.96 13.30 -2.39
N PRO A 104 -7.06 11.96 -2.40
CA PRO A 104 -6.23 11.12 -1.55
C PRO A 104 -4.76 11.18 -1.95
N ILE A 105 -3.90 11.18 -0.93
CA ILE A 105 -2.44 11.21 -1.05
C ILE A 105 -1.89 10.02 -0.28
N VAL A 106 -1.04 9.23 -0.93
CA VAL A 106 -0.28 8.14 -0.30
C VAL A 106 1.18 8.53 -0.22
N LEU A 107 1.77 8.39 0.96
CA LEU A 107 3.21 8.58 1.19
C LEU A 107 3.90 7.22 1.41
N ASP A 108 4.97 7.00 0.66
CA ASP A 108 5.91 5.88 0.83
C ASP A 108 7.26 6.44 1.29
N PRO A 109 7.59 6.37 2.59
CA PRO A 109 8.79 6.95 3.18
C PRO A 109 10.00 6.03 3.01
N VAL A 110 10.27 5.59 1.78
CA VAL A 110 11.32 4.61 1.45
C VAL A 110 12.65 4.95 2.12
N GLY A 111 13.11 4.05 2.99
CA GLY A 111 14.41 4.18 3.65
C GLY A 111 14.48 5.37 4.63
N CYS A 112 13.37 5.85 5.17
CA CYS A 112 13.38 6.97 6.14
C CYS A 112 14.17 6.64 7.42
N SER A 113 14.36 5.36 7.75
CA SER A 113 15.22 4.93 8.85
C SER A 113 16.73 4.96 8.51
N ALA A 114 17.11 5.15 7.23
CA ALA A 114 18.49 5.00 6.78
C ALA A 114 19.29 6.31 6.76
N SER A 115 18.66 7.48 6.71
CA SER A 115 19.35 8.78 6.71
C SER A 115 18.49 9.91 7.27
N ALA A 116 19.15 10.92 7.85
CA ALA A 116 18.49 12.12 8.39
C ALA A 116 17.67 12.83 7.31
N LEU A 117 18.23 13.02 6.10
CA LEU A 117 17.52 13.66 4.99
C LEU A 117 16.15 13.00 4.71
N ARG A 118 16.13 11.67 4.63
CA ARG A 118 14.89 10.91 4.35
C ARG A 118 13.93 10.97 5.52
N TYR A 119 14.44 10.88 6.74
CA TYR A 119 13.65 10.96 7.96
C TYR A 119 12.97 12.34 8.08
N ASP A 120 13.77 13.42 7.99
CA ASP A 120 13.29 14.78 8.13
C ASP A 120 12.30 15.15 7.02
N THR A 121 12.60 14.75 5.77
CA THR A 121 11.66 14.94 4.65
C THR A 121 10.34 14.21 4.89
N SER A 122 10.38 12.95 5.36
CA SER A 122 9.16 12.19 5.67
C SER A 122 8.32 12.90 6.72
N LEU A 123 8.95 13.40 7.79
CA LEU A 123 8.27 14.17 8.84
C LEU A 123 7.70 15.49 8.32
N GLU A 124 8.43 16.19 7.45
CA GLU A 124 7.99 17.44 6.86
C GLU A 124 6.76 17.24 5.96
N LEU A 125 6.78 16.21 5.09
CA LEU A 125 5.64 15.88 4.24
C LEU A 125 4.41 15.46 5.07
N LEU A 126 4.60 14.68 6.15
CA LEU A 126 3.53 14.32 7.08
C LEU A 126 2.95 15.54 7.81
N LYS A 127 3.80 16.48 8.26
CA LYS A 127 3.37 17.74 8.91
C LYS A 127 2.59 18.65 7.97
N SER A 128 2.78 18.59 6.65
CA SER A 128 2.01 19.34 5.67
C SER A 128 0.51 18.98 5.70
N GLY A 129 0.17 17.81 6.23
CA GLY A 129 -1.19 17.29 6.34
C GLY A 129 -1.77 16.89 4.97
N GLY A 130 -2.93 16.25 5.00
CA GLY A 130 -3.60 15.79 3.77
C GLY A 130 -3.16 14.40 3.30
N ILE A 131 -2.18 13.78 3.95
CA ILE A 131 -1.81 12.39 3.68
C ILE A 131 -2.96 11.48 4.13
N SER A 132 -3.48 10.69 3.20
CA SER A 132 -4.60 9.76 3.44
C SER A 132 -4.12 8.39 3.89
N ALA A 133 -2.99 7.93 3.34
CA ALA A 133 -2.37 6.69 3.78
C ALA A 133 -0.84 6.81 3.80
N LEU A 134 -0.24 6.13 4.78
CA LEU A 134 1.20 5.98 4.95
C LEU A 134 1.54 4.51 4.82
N ARG A 135 2.32 4.15 3.80
CA ARG A 135 2.73 2.77 3.54
C ARG A 135 4.24 2.62 3.68
N GLY A 136 4.69 1.65 4.44
CA GLY A 136 6.10 1.33 4.61
C GLY A 136 6.32 -0.08 5.14
N ASN A 137 7.58 -0.46 5.38
CA ASN A 137 7.92 -1.66 6.16
C ASN A 137 7.98 -1.35 7.66
N ALA A 138 8.20 -2.38 8.49
CA ALA A 138 8.24 -2.21 9.95
C ALA A 138 9.34 -1.24 10.41
N ALA A 139 10.52 -1.25 9.79
CA ALA A 139 11.63 -0.36 10.15
C ALA A 139 11.33 1.10 9.79
N GLU A 140 10.78 1.35 8.60
CA GLU A 140 10.35 2.67 8.14
C GLU A 140 9.27 3.25 9.06
N LEU A 141 8.19 2.52 9.26
CA LEU A 141 7.06 2.98 10.08
C LEU A 141 7.42 3.09 11.56
N GLY A 142 8.19 2.13 12.09
CA GLY A 142 8.69 2.17 13.46
C GLY A 142 9.52 3.41 13.74
N SER A 143 10.45 3.77 12.84
CA SER A 143 11.29 4.96 12.99
C SER A 143 10.48 6.25 13.11
N LEU A 144 9.40 6.39 12.34
CA LEU A 144 8.53 7.57 12.34
C LEU A 144 7.74 7.75 13.65
N VAL A 145 7.60 6.70 14.45
CA VAL A 145 6.97 6.74 15.78
C VAL A 145 7.98 6.58 16.91
N GLY A 146 9.29 6.65 16.62
CA GLY A 146 10.36 6.57 17.60
C GLY A 146 10.60 5.16 18.15
N ILE A 147 10.25 4.12 17.37
CA ILE A 147 10.46 2.72 17.71
C ILE A 147 11.56 2.17 16.81
N SER A 148 12.68 1.73 17.39
CA SER A 148 13.72 1.03 16.64
C SER A 148 13.34 -0.44 16.44
N CYS A 149 13.32 -0.90 15.18
CA CYS A 149 13.14 -2.31 14.83
C CYS A 149 14.47 -3.07 14.75
N GLU A 150 15.60 -2.41 15.02
CA GLU A 150 16.93 -3.02 15.07
C GLU A 150 17.22 -3.56 16.48
N SER A 151 16.89 -4.82 16.72
CA SER A 151 17.41 -5.57 17.85
C SER A 151 18.07 -6.87 17.38
N LYS A 152 19.27 -6.74 16.83
CA LYS A 152 20.27 -7.79 16.84
C LYS A 152 21.14 -7.61 18.11
N GLY A 153 20.57 -7.79 19.30
CA GLY A 153 21.30 -7.66 20.55
C GLY A 153 20.51 -8.16 21.74
N LEU A 154 21.23 -8.76 22.70
CA LEU A 154 20.72 -9.55 23.84
C LEU A 154 19.92 -8.79 24.92
N ASP A 155 19.57 -7.51 24.76
CA ASP A 155 18.97 -6.68 25.82
C ASP A 155 17.62 -6.02 25.50
N SER A 156 16.85 -6.52 24.52
CA SER A 156 15.53 -5.93 24.20
C SER A 156 14.39 -6.53 25.03
N LYS A 157 14.25 -6.07 26.29
CA LYS A 157 13.09 -6.45 27.14
C LYS A 157 11.74 -5.90 26.68
N HIS A 158 11.66 -5.00 25.66
CA HIS A 158 10.41 -4.47 25.11
C HIS A 158 10.58 -4.06 23.63
N SER A 159 10.62 -5.03 22.72
CA SER A 159 10.41 -4.70 21.31
C SER A 159 8.90 -4.54 21.05
N ALA A 160 8.48 -3.36 20.56
CA ALA A 160 7.08 -3.14 20.22
C ALA A 160 6.63 -4.12 19.12
N THR A 161 5.42 -4.64 19.26
CA THR A 161 4.82 -5.56 18.28
C THR A 161 4.47 -4.81 16.99
N PRO A 162 4.39 -5.50 15.84
CA PRO A 162 3.88 -4.89 14.61
C PRO A 162 2.51 -4.22 14.78
N VAL A 163 1.63 -4.80 15.59
CA VAL A 163 0.30 -4.26 15.91
C VAL A 163 0.40 -2.91 16.63
N GLU A 164 1.29 -2.80 17.61
CA GLU A 164 1.51 -1.53 18.33
C GLU A 164 2.10 -0.45 17.42
N ILE A 165 3.09 -0.81 16.58
CA ILE A 165 3.71 0.13 15.64
C ILE A 165 2.66 0.69 14.68
N ILE A 166 1.91 -0.18 14.00
CA ILE A 166 0.96 0.26 12.97
C ILE A 166 -0.16 1.10 13.56
N LYS A 167 -0.66 0.73 14.76
CA LYS A 167 -1.68 1.49 15.48
C LYS A 167 -1.19 2.87 15.87
N ARG A 168 0.04 2.98 16.43
CA ARG A 168 0.67 4.26 16.77
C ARG A 168 0.87 5.16 15.55
N VAL A 169 1.30 4.59 14.42
CA VAL A 169 1.48 5.34 13.15
C VAL A 169 0.15 5.94 12.72
N ALA A 170 -0.91 5.12 12.64
CA ALA A 170 -2.23 5.56 12.23
C ALA A 170 -2.78 6.66 13.15
N GLN A 171 -2.63 6.51 14.47
CA GLN A 171 -3.07 7.50 15.46
C GLN A 171 -2.26 8.79 15.40
N LYS A 172 -0.92 8.70 15.38
CA LYS A 172 -0.02 9.87 15.43
C LYS A 172 -0.21 10.81 14.23
N TYR A 173 -0.41 10.21 13.04
CA TYR A 173 -0.50 10.97 11.80
C TYR A 173 -1.93 11.10 11.25
N SER A 174 -2.92 10.48 11.92
CA SER A 174 -4.32 10.48 11.49
C SER A 174 -4.47 9.98 10.04
N VAL A 175 -3.83 8.86 9.72
CA VAL A 175 -3.78 8.23 8.38
C VAL A 175 -4.24 6.78 8.46
N ILE A 176 -4.58 6.20 7.30
CA ILE A 176 -4.56 4.74 7.18
C ILE A 176 -3.10 4.31 7.08
N ALA A 177 -2.65 3.54 8.06
CA ALA A 177 -1.31 2.97 8.04
C ALA A 177 -1.33 1.59 7.39
N VAL A 178 -0.36 1.35 6.47
CA VAL A 178 -0.19 0.07 5.77
C VAL A 178 1.25 -0.38 5.95
N MET A 179 1.45 -1.41 6.75
CA MET A 179 2.77 -2.00 6.99
C MET A 179 2.88 -3.32 6.23
N THR A 180 3.85 -3.40 5.32
CA THR A 180 4.07 -4.61 4.52
C THR A 180 5.28 -5.40 4.99
N GLY A 181 5.18 -6.73 4.89
CA GLY A 181 6.21 -7.67 5.31
C GLY A 181 5.80 -9.13 5.06
N LYS A 182 6.33 -10.06 5.85
CA LYS A 182 5.87 -11.45 5.84
C LYS A 182 4.37 -11.53 6.14
N THR A 183 3.90 -10.79 7.14
CA THR A 183 2.51 -10.47 7.38
C THR A 183 2.34 -8.97 7.14
N ASP A 184 1.31 -8.58 6.38
CA ASP A 184 0.95 -7.18 6.22
C ASP A 184 -0.04 -6.79 7.31
N TYR A 185 -0.01 -5.52 7.71
CA TYR A 185 -0.94 -4.96 8.69
C TYR A 185 -1.53 -3.67 8.14
N VAL A 186 -2.84 -3.48 8.38
CA VAL A 186 -3.55 -2.25 8.02
C VAL A 186 -4.28 -1.72 9.25
N SER A 187 -4.20 -0.41 9.49
CA SER A 187 -4.85 0.21 10.65
C SER A 187 -5.38 1.60 10.34
N ASP A 188 -6.53 1.93 10.92
CA ASP A 188 -7.11 3.29 11.01
C ASP A 188 -6.83 3.95 12.38
N GLY A 189 -6.01 3.32 13.22
CA GLY A 189 -5.74 3.73 14.59
C GLY A 189 -6.71 3.18 15.64
N LYS A 190 -7.84 2.62 15.22
CA LYS A 190 -8.82 1.94 16.10
C LYS A 190 -8.75 0.44 15.92
N LYS A 191 -8.81 -0.01 14.68
CA LYS A 191 -8.72 -1.42 14.30
C LYS A 191 -7.38 -1.73 13.67
N VAL A 192 -6.94 -2.98 13.82
CA VAL A 192 -5.77 -3.52 13.13
C VAL A 192 -6.19 -4.81 12.45
N LEU A 193 -5.93 -4.89 11.15
CA LEU A 193 -6.16 -6.09 10.33
C LEU A 193 -4.81 -6.64 9.88
N SER A 194 -4.60 -7.94 10.05
CA SER A 194 -3.41 -8.65 9.55
C SER A 194 -3.76 -9.47 8.31
N ILE A 195 -2.83 -9.50 7.36
CA ILE A 195 -2.98 -10.22 6.10
C ILE A 195 -1.75 -11.11 5.90
N THR A 196 -1.98 -12.41 5.88
CA THR A 196 -0.94 -13.44 5.71
C THR A 196 -0.81 -13.91 4.26
N GLY A 197 0.13 -14.80 3.98
CA GLY A 197 0.37 -15.35 2.64
C GLY A 197 1.39 -14.55 1.83
N GLY A 198 1.28 -14.59 0.52
CA GLY A 198 2.22 -13.93 -0.39
C GLY A 198 3.37 -14.85 -0.82
N SER A 199 4.49 -14.26 -1.17
CA SER A 199 5.68 -14.94 -1.65
C SER A 199 6.95 -14.21 -1.21
N GLU A 200 7.97 -14.95 -0.84
CA GLU A 200 9.30 -14.41 -0.53
C GLU A 200 9.98 -13.79 -1.76
N TYR A 201 9.60 -14.17 -2.97
CA TYR A 201 10.06 -13.57 -4.21
C TYR A 201 9.78 -12.06 -4.31
N LEU A 202 8.77 -11.53 -3.58
CA LEU A 202 8.52 -10.09 -3.52
C LEU A 202 9.73 -9.31 -2.97
N ALA A 203 10.53 -9.91 -2.09
CA ALA A 203 11.76 -9.31 -1.58
C ALA A 203 12.94 -9.43 -2.55
N LEU A 204 12.84 -10.29 -3.57
CA LEU A 204 13.88 -10.54 -4.58
C LEU A 204 13.69 -9.74 -5.87
N ILE A 205 12.65 -8.92 -5.97
CA ILE A 205 12.42 -8.00 -7.08
C ILE A 205 12.38 -6.56 -6.58
N THR A 206 13.02 -5.66 -7.35
CA THR A 206 13.04 -4.24 -7.03
C THR A 206 11.67 -3.61 -7.33
N GLY A 207 11.15 -2.81 -6.39
CA GLY A 207 9.95 -2.01 -6.63
C GLY A 207 8.63 -2.63 -6.21
N ALA A 208 8.60 -3.88 -5.72
CA ALA A 208 7.35 -4.49 -5.24
C ALA A 208 6.65 -3.62 -4.17
N GLY A 209 7.41 -3.05 -3.23
CA GLY A 209 6.88 -2.10 -2.25
C GLY A 209 6.39 -0.81 -2.88
N CYS A 210 7.17 -0.20 -3.77
CA CYS A 210 6.81 1.06 -4.43
C CYS A 210 5.55 0.92 -5.29
N LEU A 211 5.39 -0.21 -5.99
CA LEU A 211 4.16 -0.52 -6.72
C LEU A 211 2.97 -0.68 -5.75
N HIS A 212 3.18 -1.33 -4.59
CA HIS A 212 2.13 -1.45 -3.60
C HIS A 212 1.64 -0.07 -3.12
N SER A 213 2.55 0.89 -2.90
CA SER A 213 2.19 2.25 -2.49
C SER A 213 1.39 3.00 -3.59
N ALA A 214 1.79 2.87 -4.85
CA ALA A 214 1.04 3.42 -5.97
C ALA A 214 -0.35 2.75 -6.13
N ALA A 215 -0.42 1.44 -5.88
CA ALA A 215 -1.69 0.71 -5.86
C ALA A 215 -2.60 1.18 -4.70
N CYS A 216 -2.05 1.51 -3.52
CA CYS A 216 -2.82 2.15 -2.44
C CYS A 216 -3.51 3.42 -2.94
N ALA A 217 -2.80 4.28 -3.67
CA ALA A 217 -3.38 5.50 -4.23
C ALA A 217 -4.52 5.18 -5.22
N SER A 218 -4.37 4.18 -6.08
CA SER A 218 -5.41 3.78 -7.03
C SER A 218 -6.69 3.30 -6.35
N PHE A 219 -6.57 2.54 -5.25
CA PHE A 219 -7.71 2.06 -4.47
C PHE A 219 -8.40 3.20 -3.70
N LEU A 220 -7.63 4.13 -3.12
CA LEU A 220 -8.19 5.30 -2.45
C LEU A 220 -8.88 6.26 -3.44
N GLY A 221 -8.41 6.34 -4.68
CA GLY A 221 -9.05 7.09 -5.75
C GLY A 221 -10.48 6.65 -6.06
N LEU A 222 -10.87 5.43 -5.68
CA LEU A 222 -12.25 4.93 -5.79
C LEU A 222 -13.21 5.54 -4.75
N LYS A 223 -12.70 6.25 -3.73
CA LYS A 223 -13.47 6.90 -2.66
C LYS A 223 -14.40 5.94 -1.90
N LYS A 224 -13.91 4.74 -1.62
CA LYS A 224 -14.54 3.73 -0.76
C LYS A 224 -14.01 3.82 0.67
N ASP A 225 -14.50 2.94 1.55
CA ASP A 225 -13.93 2.83 2.91
C ASP A 225 -12.43 2.58 2.83
N PRO A 226 -11.58 3.44 3.42
CA PRO A 226 -10.14 3.37 3.23
C PRO A 226 -9.52 2.13 3.91
N LEU A 227 -10.01 1.74 5.09
CA LEU A 227 -9.50 0.58 5.82
C LEU A 227 -9.78 -0.71 5.03
N ASP A 228 -11.02 -0.86 4.54
CA ASP A 228 -11.43 -2.00 3.73
C ASP A 228 -10.66 -2.02 2.40
N SER A 229 -10.51 -0.89 1.71
CA SER A 229 -9.77 -0.76 0.46
C SER A 229 -8.32 -1.20 0.59
N MET A 230 -7.61 -0.75 1.63
CA MET A 230 -6.21 -1.13 1.87
C MET A 230 -6.09 -2.61 2.26
N THR A 231 -7.02 -3.12 3.04
CA THR A 231 -7.05 -4.54 3.43
C THR A 231 -7.25 -5.45 2.21
N GLN A 232 -8.17 -5.07 1.33
CA GLN A 232 -8.43 -5.82 0.09
C GLN A 232 -7.23 -5.77 -0.86
N LEU A 233 -6.57 -4.61 -0.99
CA LEU A 233 -5.35 -4.49 -1.78
C LEU A 233 -4.23 -5.39 -1.25
N CYS A 234 -3.96 -5.38 0.05
CA CYS A 234 -2.94 -6.25 0.65
C CYS A 234 -3.24 -7.73 0.37
N ALA A 235 -4.49 -8.17 0.55
CA ALA A 235 -4.88 -9.55 0.28
C ALA A 235 -4.74 -9.91 -1.21
N LEU A 236 -5.15 -9.02 -2.12
CA LEU A 236 -4.99 -9.17 -3.56
C LEU A 236 -3.52 -9.27 -3.95
N TYR A 237 -2.69 -8.40 -3.42
CA TYR A 237 -1.26 -8.35 -3.72
C TYR A 237 -0.54 -9.62 -3.26
N LYS A 238 -0.87 -10.11 -2.06
CA LYS A 238 -0.35 -11.38 -1.54
C LYS A 238 -0.82 -12.57 -2.36
N GLN A 239 -2.09 -12.61 -2.75
CA GLN A 239 -2.62 -13.70 -3.58
C GLN A 239 -1.99 -13.68 -4.98
N ALA A 240 -1.78 -12.51 -5.57
CA ALA A 240 -1.08 -12.38 -6.86
C ALA A 240 0.36 -12.89 -6.76
N ALA A 241 1.08 -12.55 -5.69
CA ALA A 241 2.43 -13.03 -5.45
C ALA A 241 2.50 -14.55 -5.25
N PHE A 242 1.55 -15.14 -4.53
CA PHE A 242 1.44 -16.58 -4.39
C PHE A 242 1.19 -17.27 -5.74
N ASN A 243 0.28 -16.74 -6.55
CA ASN A 243 -0.01 -17.27 -7.87
C ASN A 243 1.22 -17.18 -8.81
N ALA A 244 1.95 -16.06 -8.75
CA ALA A 244 3.19 -15.87 -9.51
C ALA A 244 4.26 -16.87 -9.11
N GLN A 245 4.48 -17.08 -7.79
CA GLN A 245 5.43 -18.08 -7.28
C GLN A 245 5.08 -19.48 -7.79
N LYS A 246 3.80 -19.85 -7.77
CA LYS A 246 3.36 -21.14 -8.32
C LYS A 246 3.79 -21.32 -9.78
N LYS A 247 3.60 -20.27 -10.61
CA LYS A 247 4.03 -20.26 -12.00
C LYS A 247 5.56 -20.35 -12.18
N VAL A 248 6.32 -19.67 -11.31
CA VAL A 248 7.79 -19.80 -11.29
C VAL A 248 8.22 -21.24 -11.07
N LEU A 249 7.63 -21.90 -10.06
CA LEU A 249 7.98 -23.28 -9.72
C LEU A 249 7.56 -24.28 -10.80
N GLU A 250 6.36 -24.11 -11.38
CA GLU A 250 5.86 -24.96 -12.48
C GLU A 250 6.75 -24.88 -13.73
N ASN A 251 7.43 -23.76 -13.97
CA ASN A 251 8.24 -23.52 -15.16
C ASN A 251 9.75 -23.48 -14.90
N ASN A 252 10.22 -23.97 -13.73
CA ASN A 252 11.64 -23.94 -13.34
C ASN A 252 12.27 -22.55 -13.47
N GLY A 253 11.49 -21.48 -13.18
CA GLY A 253 11.92 -20.10 -13.23
C GLY A 253 12.60 -19.63 -11.95
N SER A 254 12.87 -18.32 -11.87
CA SER A 254 13.47 -17.66 -10.72
C SER A 254 12.88 -16.24 -10.55
N ASN A 255 13.55 -15.36 -9.78
CA ASN A 255 13.09 -13.99 -9.52
C ASN A 255 12.85 -13.15 -10.79
N GLY A 256 13.62 -13.35 -11.87
CA GLY A 256 13.36 -12.68 -13.15
C GLY A 256 12.00 -13.06 -13.73
N SER A 257 11.70 -14.35 -13.82
CA SER A 257 10.38 -14.84 -14.28
C SER A 257 9.26 -14.41 -13.31
N PHE A 258 9.54 -14.39 -12.00
CA PHE A 258 8.57 -13.96 -11.01
C PHE A 258 8.06 -12.55 -11.28
N LEU A 259 8.92 -11.62 -11.68
CA LEU A 259 8.54 -10.24 -11.98
C LEU A 259 7.44 -10.18 -13.06
N PHE A 260 7.59 -10.95 -14.13
CA PHE A 260 6.58 -11.01 -15.21
C PHE A 260 5.31 -11.73 -14.77
N TYR A 261 5.45 -12.91 -14.15
CA TYR A 261 4.28 -13.65 -13.63
C TYR A 261 3.51 -12.89 -12.57
N PHE A 262 4.17 -12.01 -11.81
CA PHE A 262 3.50 -11.17 -10.84
C PHE A 262 2.65 -10.08 -11.51
N LEU A 263 3.15 -9.43 -12.55
CA LEU A 263 2.36 -8.48 -13.34
C LEU A 263 1.19 -9.18 -14.04
N ASP A 264 1.41 -10.36 -14.61
CA ASP A 264 0.33 -11.18 -15.19
C ASP A 264 -0.72 -11.53 -14.14
N ALA A 265 -0.29 -11.97 -12.95
CA ALA A 265 -1.21 -12.31 -11.87
C ALA A 265 -2.05 -11.10 -11.40
N LEU A 266 -1.47 -9.88 -11.37
CA LEU A 266 -2.22 -8.66 -11.06
C LEU A 266 -3.26 -8.31 -12.14
N SER A 267 -3.03 -8.68 -13.41
CA SER A 267 -3.96 -8.41 -14.52
C SER A 267 -5.09 -9.41 -14.63
N LEU A 268 -4.91 -10.62 -14.13
CA LEU A 268 -5.89 -11.70 -14.19
C LEU A 268 -6.96 -11.59 -13.08
N PRO A 269 -8.09 -12.29 -13.22
CA PRO A 269 -9.04 -12.44 -12.12
C PRO A 269 -8.40 -13.17 -10.93
N ILE A 270 -8.41 -12.55 -9.76
CA ILE A 270 -7.85 -13.11 -8.53
C ILE A 270 -9.00 -13.56 -7.63
N LYS A 271 -9.01 -14.84 -7.27
CA LYS A 271 -9.89 -15.37 -6.22
C LYS A 271 -9.19 -15.18 -4.87
N LEU A 272 -9.72 -14.28 -4.05
CA LEU A 272 -9.20 -14.05 -2.70
C LEU A 272 -9.68 -15.16 -1.75
N GLU A 273 -8.77 -15.69 -0.95
CA GLU A 273 -9.09 -16.59 0.14
C GLU A 273 -9.40 -15.78 1.41
N ASN A 274 -10.55 -16.05 2.02
CA ASN A 274 -10.98 -15.35 3.24
C ASN A 274 -10.06 -15.62 4.44
N SER A 275 -9.35 -16.74 4.44
CA SER A 275 -8.39 -17.13 5.47
C SER A 275 -7.17 -16.21 5.60
N LEU A 276 -6.90 -15.37 4.59
CA LEU A 276 -5.75 -14.47 4.59
C LEU A 276 -5.89 -13.30 5.56
N ILE A 277 -7.10 -12.90 5.93
CA ILE A 277 -7.37 -11.67 6.70
C ILE A 277 -7.87 -12.02 8.09
N LYS A 278 -7.25 -11.41 9.12
CA LYS A 278 -7.65 -11.54 10.52
C LYS A 278 -7.68 -10.17 11.19
N GLU A 279 -8.68 -9.92 12.04
CA GLU A 279 -8.69 -8.75 12.93
C GLU A 279 -7.84 -9.07 14.17
N GLU A 280 -6.88 -8.19 14.47
CA GLU A 280 -6.04 -8.29 15.67
C GLU A 280 -6.71 -7.54 16.83
N LEU A 281 -6.70 -8.17 18.00
CA LEU A 281 -7.33 -7.63 19.21
C LEU A 281 -6.46 -6.61 19.93
#